data_a592817f15d261033d1fab60b0dd7ec8
#
_entry.id   a592817f15d261033d1fab60b0dd7ec8
#
_cell.length_a   1.000
_cell.length_b   1.000
_cell.length_c   1.000
_cell.angle_alpha   90.00
_cell.angle_beta   90.00
_cell.angle_gamma   90.00
#
_symmetry.space_group_name_H-M   'P 1'
#
loop_
_entity.id
_entity.type
_entity.pdbx_description
1 polymer ?
#
loop_
_entity_poly.entity_id
_entity_poly.type
_entity_poly.pdbx_seq_one_letter_code
_entity_poly.pdbx_strand_id
1 'polypeptide(L)'
;MGVPAKAAHDGAGEGESTIGWRLDRDQRRELLQQFPPRYAKIVADHVTLRSRAAAAAALPEETLGEIVGRTDDGAGVEALAVSIGGTTDRPDGSTYHITWSLGEGREARESNDVLAERGFERFDLAMPVKLLPARLR
;
A
#
# COMPACT_ATOMS: atom_id res chain seq x y z
N MET A 1 -20.71 18.40 15.83
CA MET A 1 -19.28 18.30 16.07
C MET A 1 -18.53 18.21 14.77
N GLY A 2 -17.50 18.98 14.58
CA GLY A 2 -16.74 19.00 13.34
C GLY A 2 -15.75 17.85 13.23
N VAL A 3 -15.24 17.68 12.01
CA VAL A 3 -14.19 16.72 11.75
C VAL A 3 -12.91 17.15 12.46
N PRO A 4 -12.27 16.26 13.22
CA PRO A 4 -10.96 16.58 13.80
C PRO A 4 -9.97 16.93 12.69
N ALA A 5 -9.16 17.93 12.91
CA ALA A 5 -8.15 18.35 11.92
C ALA A 5 -7.26 17.19 11.50
N LYS A 6 -6.93 16.33 12.43
CA LYS A 6 -6.11 15.16 12.14
C LYS A 6 -6.78 14.23 11.14
N ALA A 7 -8.08 13.96 11.29
CA ALA A 7 -8.80 13.09 10.36
C ALA A 7 -8.85 13.70 8.96
N ALA A 8 -9.01 15.01 8.86
CA ALA A 8 -8.98 15.69 7.58
C ALA A 8 -7.60 15.58 6.92
N HIS A 9 -6.52 15.72 7.67
CA HIS A 9 -5.15 15.56 7.17
C HIS A 9 -4.89 14.17 6.67
N ASP A 10 -5.46 13.18 7.33
CA ASP A 10 -5.26 11.78 6.96
C ASP A 10 -6.12 11.39 5.77
N GLY A 11 -6.96 12.28 5.27
CA GLY A 11 -7.84 11.98 4.16
C GLY A 11 -9.08 11.22 4.56
N ALA A 12 -9.31 11.01 5.85
CA ALA A 12 -10.50 10.38 6.37
C ALA A 12 -11.32 11.41 7.13
N GLY A 13 -12.63 11.48 6.86
CA GLY A 13 -13.55 12.33 7.60
C GLY A 13 -14.04 11.66 8.88
N GLU A 14 -14.81 12.40 9.66
CA GLU A 14 -15.45 11.84 10.84
C GLU A 14 -16.37 10.69 10.42
N GLY A 15 -16.23 9.54 11.06
CA GLY A 15 -16.99 8.37 10.70
C GLY A 15 -16.44 7.57 9.53
N GLU A 16 -15.32 8.01 8.96
CA GLU A 16 -14.66 7.31 7.85
C GLU A 16 -13.40 6.57 8.35
N SER A 17 -12.98 5.60 7.57
CA SER A 17 -11.78 4.82 7.87
C SER A 17 -11.06 4.45 6.57
N THR A 18 -9.81 4.02 6.71
CA THR A 18 -9.05 3.41 5.61
C THR A 18 -9.01 1.92 5.87
N ILE A 19 -9.36 1.13 4.88
CA ILE A 19 -9.36 -0.33 4.98
C ILE A 19 -8.45 -0.94 3.92
N GLY A 20 -7.97 -2.12 4.23
CA GLY A 20 -7.09 -2.86 3.33
C GLY A 20 -6.51 -4.05 4.05
N TRP A 21 -5.20 -4.23 3.89
CA TRP A 21 -4.50 -5.40 4.44
C TRP A 21 -3.16 -4.99 5.03
N ARG A 22 -2.80 -5.61 6.15
CA ARG A 22 -1.43 -5.53 6.64
C ARG A 22 -0.65 -6.73 6.13
N LEU A 23 0.65 -6.57 5.95
CA LEU A 23 1.52 -7.69 5.65
C LEU A 23 1.64 -8.59 6.87
N ASP A 24 1.65 -9.91 6.65
CA ASP A 24 2.03 -10.86 7.67
C ASP A 24 3.43 -10.51 8.19
N ARG A 25 3.58 -10.43 9.51
CA ARG A 25 4.83 -9.90 10.11
C ARG A 25 6.03 -10.80 9.86
N ASP A 26 5.86 -12.09 9.87
CA ASP A 26 6.96 -13.00 9.61
C ASP A 26 7.38 -12.94 8.14
N GLN A 27 6.40 -12.93 7.24
CA GLN A 27 6.70 -12.81 5.82
C GLN A 27 7.30 -11.45 5.48
N ARG A 28 6.86 -10.38 6.14
CA ARG A 28 7.44 -9.05 5.96
C ARG A 28 8.96 -9.08 6.15
N ARG A 29 9.42 -9.80 7.17
CA ARG A 29 10.85 -9.91 7.45
C ARG A 29 11.58 -10.59 6.30
N GLU A 30 11.00 -11.66 5.76
CA GLU A 30 11.57 -12.37 4.62
C GLU A 30 11.58 -11.51 3.36
N LEU A 31 10.50 -10.79 3.12
CA LEU A 31 10.38 -9.92 1.95
C LEU A 31 11.37 -8.76 2.00
N LEU A 32 11.65 -8.23 3.18
CA LEU A 32 12.65 -7.17 3.33
C LEU A 32 14.07 -7.66 3.03
N GLN A 33 14.34 -8.94 3.25
CA GLN A 33 15.61 -9.54 2.85
C GLN A 33 15.67 -9.77 1.34
N GLN A 34 14.55 -10.18 0.75
CA GLN A 34 14.44 -10.45 -0.68
C GLN A 34 14.44 -9.19 -1.52
N PHE A 35 13.79 -8.14 -1.03
CA PHE A 35 13.72 -6.83 -1.66
C PHE A 35 14.31 -5.79 -0.71
N PRO A 36 15.65 -5.68 -0.63
CA PRO A 36 16.24 -4.70 0.29
C PRO A 36 15.74 -3.29 -0.01
N PRO A 37 15.27 -2.55 1.01
CA PRO A 37 14.79 -1.19 0.80
C PRO A 37 15.89 -0.28 0.26
N ARG A 38 15.54 0.56 -0.71
CA ARG A 38 16.49 1.46 -1.35
C ARG A 38 16.69 2.76 -0.59
N TYR A 39 15.74 3.12 0.25
CA TYR A 39 15.77 4.38 1.01
C TYR A 39 15.73 4.10 2.51
N ALA A 40 16.14 5.09 3.29
CA ALA A 40 16.39 4.89 4.72
C ALA A 40 15.15 4.63 5.56
N LYS A 41 14.00 5.21 5.19
CA LYS A 41 12.77 4.99 5.95
C LYS A 41 12.04 3.76 5.39
N ILE A 42 12.07 2.68 6.15
CA ILE A 42 11.39 1.44 5.77
C ILE A 42 9.92 1.55 6.16
N VAL A 43 9.02 1.40 5.20
CA VAL A 43 7.58 1.35 5.45
C VAL A 43 7.09 -0.09 5.40
N ALA A 44 7.01 -0.69 4.21
CA ALA A 44 6.74 -2.12 4.01
C ALA A 44 5.65 -2.65 4.95
N ASP A 45 4.49 -1.98 5.00
CA ASP A 45 3.52 -2.23 6.06
C ASP A 45 2.19 -2.78 5.58
N HIS A 46 1.61 -2.22 4.53
CA HIS A 46 0.23 -2.52 4.17
C HIS A 46 -0.07 -2.26 2.70
N VAL A 47 -1.23 -2.81 2.27
CA VAL A 47 -1.88 -2.47 1.00
C VAL A 47 -3.20 -1.79 1.33
N THR A 48 -3.48 -0.64 0.74
CA THR A 48 -4.75 0.05 0.91
C THR A 48 -5.75 -0.43 -0.15
N LEU A 49 -6.94 -0.83 0.29
CA LEU A 49 -8.07 -1.11 -0.60
C LEU A 49 -8.82 0.17 -0.89
N ARG A 50 -9.20 0.90 0.15
CA ARG A 50 -10.05 2.07 0.03
C ARG A 50 -9.79 3.05 1.16
N SER A 51 -9.53 4.30 0.80
CA SER A 51 -9.53 5.42 1.73
C SER A 51 -10.96 5.94 1.84
N ARG A 52 -11.26 6.61 2.93
CA ARG A 52 -12.58 7.23 3.16
C ARG A 52 -13.72 6.23 3.07
N ALA A 53 -13.51 5.01 3.51
CA ALA A 53 -14.57 4.02 3.68
C ALA A 53 -15.39 4.42 4.90
N ALA A 54 -16.68 4.00 4.92
CA ALA A 54 -17.50 4.21 6.11
C ALA A 54 -16.85 3.54 7.32
N ALA A 55 -17.02 4.13 8.50
CA ALA A 55 -16.42 3.60 9.73
C ALA A 55 -16.83 2.13 9.98
N ALA A 56 -18.05 1.76 9.58
CA ALA A 56 -18.57 0.40 9.72
C ALA A 56 -18.40 -0.45 8.47
N ALA A 57 -17.64 0.02 7.47
CA ALA A 57 -17.44 -0.76 6.25
C ALA A 57 -16.80 -2.10 6.57
N ALA A 58 -17.26 -3.15 5.87
CA ALA A 58 -16.70 -4.48 6.03
C ALA A 58 -15.26 -4.52 5.52
N LEU A 59 -14.43 -5.29 6.19
CA LEU A 59 -13.06 -5.52 5.74
C LEU A 59 -13.07 -6.42 4.51
N PRO A 60 -12.05 -6.32 3.64
CA PRO A 60 -11.94 -7.24 2.52
C PRO A 60 -11.76 -8.68 2.99
N GLU A 61 -12.07 -9.64 2.13
CA GLU A 61 -12.01 -11.06 2.48
C GLU A 61 -10.74 -11.76 2.00
N GLU A 62 -10.07 -11.20 1.00
CA GLU A 62 -8.85 -11.81 0.46
C GLU A 62 -7.77 -11.86 1.53
N THR A 63 -7.02 -12.95 1.54
CA THR A 63 -5.90 -13.15 2.46
C THR A 63 -4.59 -13.45 1.73
N LEU A 64 -4.63 -13.47 0.41
CA LEU A 64 -3.46 -13.69 -0.43
C LEU A 64 -3.46 -12.71 -1.59
N GLY A 65 -2.27 -12.28 -1.95
CA GLY A 65 -2.03 -11.52 -3.17
C GLY A 65 -0.71 -11.94 -3.76
N GLU A 66 -0.26 -11.21 -4.76
CA GLU A 66 1.03 -11.44 -5.39
C GLU A 66 1.74 -10.13 -5.61
N ILE A 67 3.01 -10.07 -5.24
CA ILE A 67 3.88 -8.96 -5.59
C ILE A 67 4.32 -9.19 -7.02
N VAL A 68 3.98 -8.27 -7.92
CA VAL A 68 4.17 -8.46 -9.35
C VAL A 68 5.15 -7.49 -10.00
N GLY A 69 5.62 -6.49 -9.27
CA GLY A 69 6.55 -5.52 -9.83
C GLY A 69 6.99 -4.47 -8.83
N ARG A 70 7.77 -3.52 -9.32
CA ARG A 70 8.38 -2.48 -8.51
C ARG A 70 8.37 -1.15 -9.25
N THR A 71 8.20 -0.08 -8.50
CA THR A 71 8.42 1.27 -9.00
C THR A 71 9.34 2.03 -8.07
N ASP A 72 10.10 2.96 -8.63
CA ASP A 72 11.04 3.82 -7.88
C ASP A 72 11.24 5.07 -8.72
N ASP A 73 10.94 6.22 -8.15
CA ASP A 73 11.07 7.49 -8.87
C ASP A 73 12.51 8.01 -8.91
N GLY A 74 13.45 7.29 -8.29
CA GLY A 74 14.84 7.71 -8.20
C GLY A 74 15.08 8.90 -7.28
N ALA A 75 14.06 9.31 -6.56
CA ALA A 75 14.07 10.52 -5.73
C ALA A 75 13.41 10.31 -4.37
N GLY A 76 13.35 9.09 -3.90
CA GLY A 76 12.92 8.80 -2.53
C GLY A 76 11.59 8.10 -2.38
N VAL A 77 10.98 7.58 -3.44
CA VAL A 77 9.76 6.78 -3.30
C VAL A 77 9.94 5.43 -4.01
N GLU A 78 9.89 4.37 -3.24
CA GLU A 78 9.93 3.00 -3.73
C GLU A 78 8.67 2.27 -3.30
N ALA A 79 8.02 1.56 -4.24
CA ALA A 79 6.82 0.77 -3.95
C ALA A 79 6.84 -0.53 -4.71
N LEU A 80 6.18 -1.55 -4.15
CA LEU A 80 5.96 -2.83 -4.82
C LEU A 80 4.51 -2.89 -5.27
N ALA A 81 4.29 -3.24 -6.54
CA ALA A 81 2.94 -3.41 -7.08
C ALA A 81 2.40 -4.79 -6.70
N VAL A 82 1.12 -4.84 -6.36
CA VAL A 82 0.48 -6.05 -5.84
C VAL A 82 -0.76 -6.37 -6.67
N SER A 83 -0.95 -7.65 -6.98
CA SER A 83 -2.17 -8.17 -7.59
C SER A 83 -3.01 -8.83 -6.50
N ILE A 84 -4.28 -8.50 -6.46
CA ILE A 84 -5.25 -9.08 -5.51
C ILE A 84 -6.50 -9.42 -6.29
N GLY A 85 -6.97 -10.66 -6.15
CA GLY A 85 -8.13 -11.11 -6.93
C GLY A 85 -7.88 -11.11 -8.43
N GLY A 86 -6.64 -11.30 -8.84
CA GLY A 86 -6.28 -11.37 -10.25
C GLY A 86 -6.07 -10.02 -10.93
N THR A 87 -6.06 -8.91 -10.20
CA THR A 87 -5.89 -7.58 -10.79
C THR A 87 -4.99 -6.71 -9.93
N THR A 88 -4.22 -5.83 -10.59
CA THR A 88 -3.48 -4.78 -9.90
C THR A 88 -4.32 -3.51 -9.75
N ASP A 89 -5.53 -3.47 -10.34
CA ASP A 89 -6.37 -2.28 -10.31
C ASP A 89 -7.20 -2.21 -9.03
N ARG A 90 -6.97 -1.18 -8.25
CA ARG A 90 -7.79 -0.85 -7.10
C ARG A 90 -9.16 -0.35 -7.59
N PRO A 91 -10.23 -0.47 -6.78
CA PRO A 91 -11.57 -0.03 -7.24
C PRO A 91 -11.63 1.42 -7.70
N ASP A 92 -10.76 2.30 -7.22
CA ASP A 92 -10.72 3.71 -7.63
C ASP A 92 -9.91 3.92 -8.92
N GLY A 93 -9.39 2.86 -9.53
CA GLY A 93 -8.59 2.95 -10.75
C GLY A 93 -7.10 3.11 -10.52
N SER A 94 -6.66 3.25 -9.29
CA SER A 94 -5.22 3.30 -8.97
C SER A 94 -4.67 1.87 -8.84
N THR A 95 -3.40 1.75 -8.50
CA THR A 95 -2.72 0.47 -8.45
C THR A 95 -2.56 0.00 -7.01
N TYR A 96 -2.91 -1.26 -6.74
CA TYR A 96 -2.60 -1.89 -5.46
C TYR A 96 -1.10 -1.90 -5.26
N HIS A 97 -0.64 -1.47 -4.11
CA HIS A 97 0.78 -1.40 -3.83
C HIS A 97 1.10 -1.41 -2.35
N ILE A 98 2.36 -1.73 -2.06
CA ILE A 98 2.94 -1.57 -0.74
C ILE A 98 4.00 -0.48 -0.90
N THR A 99 3.85 0.66 -0.20
CA THR A 99 4.96 1.62 -0.12
C THR A 99 6.08 0.90 0.59
N TRP A 100 7.24 0.81 -0.05
CA TRP A 100 8.32 -0.04 0.45
C TRP A 100 9.31 0.75 1.30
N SER A 101 9.86 1.81 0.73
CA SER A 101 10.78 2.68 1.47
C SER A 101 10.69 4.12 0.96
N LEU A 102 11.06 5.06 1.81
CA LEU A 102 10.98 6.48 1.53
C LEU A 102 12.29 7.18 1.90
N GLY A 103 12.69 8.11 1.06
CA GLY A 103 13.77 9.03 1.33
C GLY A 103 13.29 10.20 2.20
N GLU A 104 14.24 11.03 2.60
CA GLU A 104 13.96 12.20 3.42
C GLU A 104 12.93 13.12 2.75
N GLY A 105 11.93 13.55 3.53
CA GLY A 105 10.91 14.47 3.06
C GLY A 105 9.84 13.88 2.18
N ARG A 106 9.89 12.56 1.91
CA ARG A 106 8.89 11.91 1.06
C ARG A 106 7.84 11.20 1.92
N GLU A 107 6.64 11.06 1.38
CA GLU A 107 5.50 10.48 2.08
C GLU A 107 4.93 9.27 1.33
N ALA A 108 4.34 8.34 2.09
CA ALA A 108 3.80 7.10 1.52
C ALA A 108 2.74 7.36 0.44
N ARG A 109 1.89 8.37 0.60
CA ARG A 109 0.84 8.70 -0.37
C ARG A 109 1.40 9.05 -1.75
N GLU A 110 2.65 9.49 -1.83
CA GLU A 110 3.29 9.84 -3.11
C GLU A 110 3.48 8.61 -4.00
N SER A 111 3.42 7.41 -3.44
CA SER A 111 3.46 6.17 -4.24
C SER A 111 2.34 6.12 -5.27
N ASN A 112 1.17 6.67 -4.95
CA ASN A 112 0.04 6.70 -5.89
C ASN A 112 0.40 7.51 -7.14
N ASP A 113 1.04 8.65 -6.95
CA ASP A 113 1.43 9.52 -8.06
C ASP A 113 2.55 8.88 -8.88
N VAL A 114 3.52 8.28 -8.22
CA VAL A 114 4.63 7.60 -8.91
C VAL A 114 4.09 6.47 -9.78
N LEU A 115 3.19 5.65 -9.26
CA LEU A 115 2.59 4.56 -10.02
C LEU A 115 1.72 5.09 -11.17
N ALA A 116 0.98 6.17 -10.96
CA ALA A 116 0.15 6.77 -12.01
C ALA A 116 0.98 7.33 -13.16
N GLU A 117 2.11 7.94 -12.84
CA GLU A 117 2.97 8.58 -13.85
C GLU A 117 3.90 7.60 -14.55
N ARG A 118 4.45 6.65 -13.81
CA ARG A 118 5.52 5.77 -14.28
C ARG A 118 5.11 4.32 -14.47
N GLY A 119 3.99 3.90 -13.87
CA GLY A 119 3.64 2.49 -13.79
C GLY A 119 4.65 1.74 -12.92
N PHE A 120 4.84 0.49 -13.21
CA PHE A 120 5.82 -0.33 -12.48
C PHE A 120 6.50 -1.30 -13.46
N GLU A 121 7.72 -1.70 -13.08
CA GLU A 121 8.48 -2.70 -13.82
C GLU A 121 8.06 -4.07 -13.31
N ARG A 122 7.60 -4.96 -14.21
CA ARG A 122 7.15 -6.29 -13.82
C ARG A 122 8.32 -7.20 -13.50
N PHE A 123 8.13 -8.01 -12.47
CA PHE A 123 9.04 -9.12 -12.19
C PHE A 123 8.74 -10.32 -13.09
N ASP A 124 9.74 -11.12 -13.38
CA ASP A 124 9.56 -12.34 -14.17
C ASP A 124 8.67 -13.35 -13.46
N LEU A 125 8.76 -13.42 -12.14
CA LEU A 125 7.96 -14.31 -11.33
C LEU A 125 7.24 -13.50 -10.25
N ALA A 126 5.93 -13.71 -10.15
CA ALA A 126 5.14 -13.12 -9.08
C ALA A 126 5.48 -13.80 -7.75
N MET A 127 5.47 -13.03 -6.66
CA MET A 127 5.78 -13.51 -5.33
C MET A 127 4.51 -13.52 -4.48
N PRO A 128 4.05 -14.70 -4.02
CA PRO A 128 2.88 -14.73 -3.14
C PRO A 128 3.11 -13.92 -1.86
N VAL A 129 2.09 -13.21 -1.45
CA VAL A 129 2.15 -12.42 -0.22
C VAL A 129 0.91 -12.68 0.63
N LYS A 130 1.12 -12.93 1.91
CA LYS A 130 0.04 -13.13 2.89
C LYS A 130 -0.48 -11.77 3.33
N LEU A 131 -1.78 -11.61 3.27
CA LEU A 131 -2.47 -10.35 3.55
C LEU A 131 -3.45 -10.55 4.70
N LEU A 132 -3.44 -9.63 5.65
CA LEU A 132 -4.31 -9.66 6.82
C LEU A 132 -5.31 -8.52 6.69
N PRO A 133 -6.59 -8.81 6.38
CA PRO A 133 -7.59 -7.75 6.29
C PRO A 133 -7.58 -6.91 7.57
N ALA A 134 -7.58 -5.60 7.41
CA ALA A 134 -7.43 -4.69 8.54
C ALA A 134 -8.04 -3.33 8.27
N ARG A 135 -8.45 -2.71 9.35
CA ARG A 135 -8.74 -1.29 9.37
C ARG A 135 -7.43 -0.60 9.67
N LEU A 136 -6.96 0.21 8.71
CA LEU A 136 -5.62 0.81 8.76
C LEU A 136 -5.62 2.14 9.49
N ARG A 137 -6.81 2.69 9.67
CA ARG A 137 -6.94 3.98 10.31
C ARG A 137 -8.32 4.15 10.91
#